data_0046b5529fb00ed4d814882f5288cfef
#
_entry.id   0046b5529fb00ed4d814882f5288cfef
#
_cell.length_a   1.000
_cell.length_b   1.000
_cell.length_c   1.000
_cell.angle_alpha   90.00
_cell.angle_beta   90.00
_cell.angle_gamma   90.00
#
_symmetry.space_group_name_H-M   'P 1'
#
loop_
_entity.id
_entity.type
_entity.pdbx_description
1 polymer ?
#
loop_
_entity_poly.entity_id
_entity_poly.type
_entity_poly.pdbx_seq_one_letter_code
_entity_poly.pdbx_strand_id
1 'polypeptide(L)'
;MTDYSFVSLSGIVIDRVDRKIDFQRGIDFMIDALNNTRGAFLSSGVEDQDRYSRWEFGFIDPPLEIVAHAEQFRLTALNPRGVPLLAMLKPLLLKHPDIELKSENEENLVLTVARPDRMFAEEERSRQPSTFTPIRALMAEFNGMNDEFLGLWGAFGFDLIYEFEQMPLSMPRTEDDKLLHLYLPDRIMVMDRRLEVAFAYEYEFTRRALTTHGMGETAFTGVSQPSSPNMASDGAITSDHSPEDYMGKVDGARERIRVGDIFEVVLSRKYQTAYHGPPSEMFRLMQRINPSPYEFFFQFANEQLIGASPEMFVRVDGDRVESSPISGTARRGDNAMEDAERILALYNSWKDEVELTMCTDVDRNDKSRICRPGTIKLLARRAIERYAGLFHTVDHVEGRMREGFDGIDAFLSHMWAVTLTGAPKRKAVQIIEDVEVSPRRWYGGAIGALMFSGTVNT
;
A
#
# COMPACT_ATOMS: atom_id res chain seq x y z
N MET A 1 14.52 10.86 26.83
CA MET A 1 13.51 11.43 25.91
C MET A 1 14.31 12.21 24.88
N THR A 2 14.28 11.80 23.65
CA THR A 2 14.85 12.58 22.53
C THR A 2 13.71 13.45 22.01
N ASP A 3 13.73 14.73 22.36
CA ASP A 3 12.75 15.68 21.87
C ASP A 3 13.13 15.99 20.41
N TYR A 4 12.30 15.58 19.47
CA TYR A 4 12.43 15.95 18.07
C TYR A 4 11.42 17.06 17.78
N SER A 5 11.85 18.12 17.14
CA SER A 5 10.99 19.21 16.69
C SER A 5 11.31 19.60 15.26
N PHE A 6 10.28 19.84 14.47
CA PHE A 6 10.37 20.26 13.07
C PHE A 6 9.41 21.44 12.82
N VAL A 7 9.80 22.35 11.96
CA VAL A 7 8.95 23.46 11.52
C VAL A 7 8.74 23.35 10.02
N SER A 8 7.49 23.20 9.61
CA SER A 8 7.10 23.09 8.19
C SER A 8 7.23 24.40 7.44
N LEU A 9 7.11 24.37 6.12
CA LEU A 9 7.22 25.56 5.26
C LEU A 9 6.22 26.67 5.62
N SER A 10 5.02 26.32 6.07
CA SER A 10 3.98 27.29 6.47
C SER A 10 4.01 27.64 7.96
N GLY A 11 4.96 27.10 8.71
CA GLY A 11 5.12 27.35 10.14
C GLY A 11 4.25 26.45 11.03
N ILE A 12 3.92 25.23 10.60
CA ILE A 12 3.40 24.20 11.50
C ILE A 12 4.59 23.63 12.27
N VAL A 13 4.57 23.78 13.59
CA VAL A 13 5.54 23.13 14.48
C VAL A 13 5.04 21.73 14.80
N ILE A 14 5.91 20.74 14.65
CA ILE A 14 5.64 19.35 14.98
C ILE A 14 6.65 18.95 16.06
N ASP A 15 6.15 18.60 17.22
CA ASP A 15 6.95 18.10 18.34
C ASP A 15 6.66 16.61 18.54
N ARG A 16 7.72 15.79 18.66
CA ARG A 16 7.60 14.34 18.89
C ARG A 16 8.16 13.97 20.25
N VAL A 17 7.41 13.17 20.99
CA VAL A 17 7.83 12.55 22.24
C VAL A 17 7.89 11.03 22.04
N ASP A 18 9.01 10.43 22.44
CA ASP A 18 9.26 8.99 22.34
C ASP A 18 9.07 8.36 23.72
N ARG A 19 8.16 7.36 23.80
CA ARG A 19 7.95 6.57 25.01
C ARG A 19 8.25 5.10 24.74
N LYS A 20 9.10 4.50 25.57
CA LYS A 20 9.33 3.06 25.51
C LYS A 20 8.12 2.31 26.06
N ILE A 21 7.68 1.28 25.35
CA ILE A 21 6.56 0.42 25.72
C ILE A 21 7.00 -1.05 25.76
N ASP A 22 6.17 -1.91 26.36
CA ASP A 22 6.41 -3.36 26.35
C ASP A 22 6.19 -3.93 24.95
N PHE A 23 7.15 -4.65 24.41
CA PHE A 23 7.14 -5.14 23.03
C PHE A 23 5.96 -6.08 22.75
N GLN A 24 5.84 -7.17 23.49
CA GLN A 24 4.84 -8.19 23.22
C GLN A 24 3.41 -7.70 23.55
N ARG A 25 3.24 -7.02 24.66
CA ARG A 25 1.95 -6.45 25.04
C ARG A 25 1.49 -5.38 24.06
N GLY A 26 2.43 -4.63 23.49
CA GLY A 26 2.14 -3.64 22.48
C GLY A 26 1.54 -4.27 21.21
N ILE A 27 2.12 -5.35 20.73
CA ILE A 27 1.64 -6.09 19.55
C ILE A 27 0.22 -6.61 19.79
N ASP A 28 0.02 -7.36 20.88
CA ASP A 28 -1.27 -7.96 21.18
C ASP A 28 -2.38 -6.92 21.38
N PHE A 29 -2.04 -5.84 22.11
CA PHE A 29 -2.95 -4.71 22.30
C PHE A 29 -3.35 -4.08 20.97
N MET A 30 -2.38 -3.81 20.09
CA MET A 30 -2.62 -3.16 18.80
C MET A 30 -3.55 -3.99 17.92
N ILE A 31 -3.28 -5.29 17.78
CA ILE A 31 -4.09 -6.19 16.97
C ILE A 31 -5.53 -6.27 17.49
N ASP A 32 -5.71 -6.36 18.81
CA ASP A 32 -7.06 -6.45 19.41
C ASP A 32 -7.82 -5.14 19.37
N ALA A 33 -7.16 -4.00 19.52
CA ALA A 33 -7.78 -2.69 19.43
C ALA A 33 -8.40 -2.44 18.05
N LEU A 34 -7.79 -2.98 16.98
CA LEU A 34 -8.30 -2.87 15.62
C LEU A 34 -9.64 -3.58 15.38
N ASN A 35 -10.13 -4.40 16.29
CA ASN A 35 -11.48 -4.95 16.16
C ASN A 35 -12.58 -3.87 16.22
N ASN A 36 -12.32 -2.75 16.91
CA ASN A 36 -13.34 -1.74 17.20
C ASN A 36 -12.85 -0.30 16.96
N THR A 37 -11.55 -0.11 16.71
CA THR A 37 -10.96 1.22 16.59
C THR A 37 -10.27 1.35 15.23
N ARG A 38 -10.51 2.45 14.52
CA ARG A 38 -9.80 2.76 13.27
C ARG A 38 -8.30 2.79 13.49
N GLY A 39 -7.56 2.28 12.51
CA GLY A 39 -6.11 2.22 12.57
C GLY A 39 -5.53 1.17 11.66
N ALA A 40 -4.28 0.84 11.91
CA ALA A 40 -3.57 -0.19 11.16
C ALA A 40 -2.50 -0.88 11.99
N PHE A 41 -2.18 -2.10 11.58
CA PHE A 41 -1.01 -2.84 12.02
C PHE A 41 -0.34 -3.47 10.80
N LEU A 42 0.96 -3.22 10.65
CA LEU A 42 1.80 -3.75 9.58
C LEU A 42 2.94 -4.52 10.20
N SER A 43 3.13 -5.76 9.76
CA SER A 43 4.16 -6.67 10.25
C SER A 43 4.83 -7.44 9.13
N SER A 44 5.83 -8.21 9.49
CA SER A 44 6.48 -9.16 8.60
C SER A 44 6.61 -10.50 9.30
N GLY A 45 6.10 -11.55 8.68
CA GLY A 45 6.19 -12.93 9.15
C GLY A 45 7.43 -13.67 8.68
N VAL A 46 8.29 -13.03 7.86
CA VAL A 46 9.49 -13.63 7.28
C VAL A 46 10.71 -12.82 7.68
N GLU A 47 11.73 -13.48 8.24
CA GLU A 47 13.02 -12.87 8.54
C GLU A 47 14.01 -13.13 7.40
N ASP A 48 14.43 -12.06 6.73
CA ASP A 48 15.60 -12.06 5.85
C ASP A 48 16.51 -10.90 6.27
N GLN A 49 17.77 -11.21 6.60
CA GLN A 49 18.67 -10.31 7.35
C GLN A 49 18.89 -8.93 6.71
N ASP A 50 18.68 -8.77 5.41
CA ASP A 50 18.94 -7.53 4.69
C ASP A 50 17.73 -6.96 3.95
N ARG A 51 16.55 -7.62 3.99
CA ARG A 51 15.40 -7.26 3.16
C ARG A 51 14.11 -7.02 3.91
N TYR A 52 13.76 -7.92 4.82
CA TYR A 52 12.44 -7.96 5.48
C TYR A 52 12.59 -7.95 7.01
N SER A 53 11.53 -7.50 7.69
CA SER A 53 11.25 -7.79 9.10
C SER A 53 12.15 -7.18 10.17
N ARG A 54 12.64 -5.97 9.98
CA ARG A 54 13.16 -5.26 11.14
C ARG A 54 12.05 -4.53 11.91
N TRP A 55 11.12 -3.90 11.18
CA TRP A 55 10.18 -2.97 11.77
C TRP A 55 8.74 -3.45 11.65
N GLU A 56 7.99 -3.34 12.73
CA GLU A 56 6.54 -3.41 12.73
C GLU A 56 5.98 -2.05 13.14
N PHE A 57 4.82 -1.71 12.58
CA PHE A 57 4.19 -0.43 12.78
C PHE A 57 2.73 -0.62 13.13
N GLY A 58 2.23 0.17 14.05
CA GLY A 58 0.81 0.19 14.34
C GLY A 58 0.36 1.54 14.85
N PHE A 59 -0.88 1.87 14.56
CA PHE A 59 -1.55 3.04 15.12
C PHE A 59 -3.04 2.77 15.27
N ILE A 60 -3.64 3.42 16.22
CA ILE A 60 -5.10 3.42 16.47
C ILE A 60 -5.57 4.83 16.69
N ASP A 61 -6.87 5.08 16.46
CA ASP A 61 -7.51 6.38 16.66
C ASP A 61 -6.77 7.54 15.96
N PRO A 62 -6.46 7.41 14.64
CA PRO A 62 -5.79 8.48 13.91
C PRO A 62 -6.66 9.75 13.89
N PRO A 63 -6.07 10.97 13.95
CA PRO A 63 -6.84 12.20 13.93
C PRO A 63 -7.48 12.51 12.56
N LEU A 64 -6.84 12.10 11.46
CA LEU A 64 -7.34 12.39 10.11
C LEU A 64 -7.43 11.14 9.24
N GLU A 65 -8.51 11.10 8.48
CA GLU A 65 -8.78 10.17 7.40
C GLU A 65 -8.80 10.92 6.07
N ILE A 66 -8.22 10.30 5.04
CA ILE A 66 -8.19 10.81 3.67
C ILE A 66 -8.78 9.74 2.77
N VAL A 67 -9.86 10.05 2.09
CA VAL A 67 -10.52 9.15 1.13
C VAL A 67 -10.66 9.84 -0.22
N ALA A 68 -10.22 9.19 -1.27
CA ALA A 68 -10.53 9.61 -2.63
C ALA A 68 -11.45 8.59 -3.30
N HIS A 69 -12.49 9.12 -3.93
CA HIS A 69 -13.45 8.36 -4.71
C HIS A 69 -13.91 9.20 -5.90
N ALA A 70 -13.85 8.63 -7.09
CA ALA A 70 -14.14 9.34 -8.33
C ALA A 70 -13.34 10.65 -8.42
N GLU A 71 -14.04 11.80 -8.48
CA GLU A 71 -13.40 13.13 -8.56
C GLU A 71 -13.26 13.83 -7.21
N GLN A 72 -13.68 13.18 -6.12
CA GLN A 72 -13.68 13.77 -4.80
C GLN A 72 -12.50 13.29 -3.96
N PHE A 73 -11.86 14.24 -3.31
CA PHE A 73 -10.83 14.02 -2.30
C PHE A 73 -11.31 14.60 -0.97
N ARG A 74 -11.56 13.73 -0.01
CA ARG A 74 -12.13 14.10 1.29
C ARG A 74 -11.11 13.92 2.41
N LEU A 75 -10.95 14.95 3.25
CA LEU A 75 -10.28 14.85 4.54
C LEU A 75 -11.34 14.94 5.63
N THR A 76 -11.26 14.03 6.60
CA THR A 76 -12.20 13.97 7.74
C THR A 76 -11.43 13.97 9.04
N ALA A 77 -11.76 14.87 9.95
CA ALA A 77 -11.31 14.85 11.34
C ALA A 77 -12.09 13.76 12.08
N LEU A 78 -11.39 12.76 12.61
CA LEU A 78 -11.98 11.57 13.23
C LEU A 78 -12.18 11.71 14.74
N ASN A 79 -11.48 12.64 15.36
CA ASN A 79 -11.48 12.89 16.80
C ASN A 79 -11.12 14.37 17.06
N PRO A 80 -11.18 14.84 18.32
CA PRO A 80 -10.89 16.25 18.65
C PRO A 80 -9.52 16.75 18.18
N ARG A 81 -8.50 15.89 18.07
CA ARG A 81 -7.16 16.25 17.56
C ARG A 81 -7.16 16.54 16.06
N GLY A 82 -8.07 15.93 15.33
CA GLY A 82 -8.21 16.11 13.88
C GLY A 82 -8.73 17.50 13.48
N VAL A 83 -9.57 18.11 14.29
CA VAL A 83 -10.19 19.40 13.96
C VAL A 83 -9.14 20.53 13.78
N PRO A 84 -8.25 20.82 14.75
CA PRO A 84 -7.21 21.82 14.55
C PRO A 84 -6.22 21.43 13.45
N LEU A 85 -5.92 20.14 13.29
CA LEU A 85 -5.03 19.66 12.24
C LEU A 85 -5.63 19.89 10.85
N LEU A 86 -6.91 19.59 10.64
CA LEU A 86 -7.63 19.90 9.41
C LEU A 86 -7.62 21.40 9.11
N ALA A 87 -7.86 22.23 10.13
CA ALA A 87 -7.81 23.69 9.99
C ALA A 87 -6.41 24.23 9.63
N MET A 88 -5.33 23.58 10.08
CA MET A 88 -3.95 23.91 9.70
C MET A 88 -3.66 23.56 8.24
N LEU A 89 -4.15 22.38 7.76
CA LEU A 89 -3.85 21.85 6.43
C LEU A 89 -4.70 22.49 5.33
N LYS A 90 -5.94 22.89 5.61
CA LYS A 90 -6.88 23.47 4.64
C LYS A 90 -6.27 24.65 3.83
N PRO A 91 -5.67 25.70 4.44
CA PRO A 91 -5.13 26.82 3.67
C PRO A 91 -3.93 26.43 2.81
N LEU A 92 -3.25 25.31 3.10
CA LEU A 92 -2.13 24.80 2.32
C LEU A 92 -2.64 24.14 1.05
N LEU A 93 -3.66 23.30 1.18
CA LEU A 93 -4.29 22.62 0.07
C LEU A 93 -4.93 23.61 -0.90
N LEU A 94 -5.64 24.61 -0.40
CA LEU A 94 -6.33 25.61 -1.21
C LEU A 94 -5.41 26.65 -1.87
N LYS A 95 -4.11 26.65 -1.58
CA LYS A 95 -3.12 27.45 -2.31
C LYS A 95 -2.78 26.83 -3.69
N HIS A 96 -2.99 25.53 -3.86
CA HIS A 96 -2.68 24.87 -5.12
C HIS A 96 -3.70 25.25 -6.19
N PRO A 97 -3.27 25.71 -7.38
CA PRO A 97 -4.17 26.25 -8.40
C PRO A 97 -5.18 25.21 -8.96
N ASP A 98 -4.82 23.94 -8.91
CA ASP A 98 -5.67 22.86 -9.45
C ASP A 98 -6.58 22.25 -8.38
N ILE A 99 -6.56 22.75 -7.13
CA ILE A 99 -7.41 22.24 -6.04
C ILE A 99 -8.56 23.20 -5.80
N GLU A 100 -9.78 22.72 -5.91
CA GLU A 100 -11.00 23.45 -5.66
C GLU A 100 -11.75 22.94 -4.43
N LEU A 101 -12.25 23.87 -3.62
CA LEU A 101 -13.10 23.55 -2.48
C LEU A 101 -14.53 23.26 -2.97
N LYS A 102 -15.04 22.06 -2.71
CA LYS A 102 -16.42 21.69 -3.04
C LYS A 102 -17.38 21.92 -1.87
N SER A 103 -17.00 21.49 -0.68
CA SER A 103 -17.75 21.71 0.55
C SER A 103 -16.85 21.57 1.78
N GLU A 104 -17.27 22.16 2.88
CA GLU A 104 -16.59 22.05 4.17
C GLU A 104 -17.55 22.20 5.35
N ASN A 105 -17.15 21.62 6.45
CA ASN A 105 -17.63 21.92 7.79
C ASN A 105 -16.46 21.81 8.79
N GLU A 106 -16.73 21.80 10.08
CA GLU A 106 -15.69 21.75 11.11
C GLU A 106 -14.83 20.49 11.05
N GLU A 107 -15.43 19.35 10.66
CA GLU A 107 -14.80 18.03 10.65
C GLU A 107 -14.48 17.50 9.24
N ASN A 108 -15.00 18.12 8.18
CA ASN A 108 -14.86 17.62 6.82
C ASN A 108 -14.43 18.71 5.85
N LEU A 109 -13.49 18.34 4.97
CA LEU A 109 -13.05 19.14 3.85
C LEU A 109 -13.15 18.27 2.58
N VAL A 110 -14.01 18.67 1.65
CA VAL A 110 -14.18 17.99 0.37
C VAL A 110 -13.62 18.85 -0.74
N LEU A 111 -12.65 18.29 -1.44
CA LEU A 111 -11.92 18.93 -2.53
C LEU A 111 -12.19 18.20 -3.84
N THR A 112 -12.02 18.91 -4.95
CA THR A 112 -11.91 18.36 -6.29
C THR A 112 -10.61 18.84 -6.92
N VAL A 113 -10.08 18.06 -7.85
CA VAL A 113 -8.87 18.43 -8.59
C VAL A 113 -9.27 18.71 -10.03
N ALA A 114 -8.95 19.91 -10.51
CA ALA A 114 -9.20 20.30 -11.89
C ALA A 114 -8.32 19.45 -12.83
N ARG A 115 -8.95 18.72 -13.74
CA ARG A 115 -8.25 17.89 -14.73
C ARG A 115 -8.10 18.70 -16.01
N PRO A 116 -6.85 18.99 -16.45
CA PRO A 116 -6.65 19.70 -17.70
C PRO A 116 -7.00 18.81 -18.89
N ASP A 117 -7.67 19.38 -19.88
CA ASP A 117 -7.97 18.74 -21.15
C ASP A 117 -6.73 18.77 -22.09
N ARG A 118 -5.65 18.14 -21.64
CA ARG A 118 -4.41 17.97 -22.44
C ARG A 118 -3.78 16.62 -22.18
N MET A 119 -3.12 16.08 -23.19
CA MET A 119 -2.27 14.90 -23.04
C MET A 119 -0.93 15.30 -22.43
N PHE A 120 -0.45 14.47 -21.51
CA PHE A 120 0.88 14.60 -20.91
C PHE A 120 1.86 13.64 -21.59
N ALA A 121 3.11 14.08 -21.74
CA ALA A 121 4.18 13.18 -22.16
C ALA A 121 4.37 12.05 -21.14
N GLU A 122 4.90 10.92 -21.57
CA GLU A 122 5.08 9.73 -20.72
C GLU A 122 5.85 10.05 -19.43
N GLU A 123 6.90 10.87 -19.54
CA GLU A 123 7.75 11.28 -18.42
C GLU A 123 7.09 12.30 -17.48
N GLU A 124 6.06 13.01 -17.94
CA GLU A 124 5.31 13.99 -17.15
C GLU A 124 4.01 13.42 -16.59
N ARG A 125 3.64 12.21 -16.99
CA ARG A 125 2.34 11.59 -16.64
C ARG A 125 2.13 11.47 -15.13
N SER A 126 3.17 11.15 -14.37
CA SER A 126 3.09 11.08 -12.90
C SER A 126 2.75 12.41 -12.24
N ARG A 127 2.97 13.53 -12.93
CA ARG A 127 2.76 14.90 -12.41
C ARG A 127 1.47 15.56 -12.89
N GLN A 128 0.68 14.85 -13.70
CA GLN A 128 -0.62 15.39 -14.10
C GLN A 128 -1.51 15.62 -12.87
N PRO A 129 -2.37 16.66 -12.87
CA PRO A 129 -3.38 16.85 -11.84
C PRO A 129 -4.23 15.60 -11.66
N SER A 130 -4.30 15.09 -10.44
CA SER A 130 -4.91 13.81 -10.09
C SER A 130 -5.24 13.77 -8.60
N THR A 131 -5.79 12.68 -8.14
CA THR A 131 -5.97 12.38 -6.71
C THR A 131 -4.67 12.58 -5.89
N PHE A 132 -3.50 12.48 -6.52
CA PHE A 132 -2.21 12.75 -5.84
C PHE A 132 -1.86 14.24 -5.73
N THR A 133 -2.55 15.17 -6.39
CA THR A 133 -2.27 16.61 -6.28
C THR A 133 -2.40 17.13 -4.84
N PRO A 134 -3.47 16.84 -4.08
CA PRO A 134 -3.54 17.22 -2.66
C PRO A 134 -2.48 16.51 -1.81
N ILE A 135 -2.17 15.25 -2.10
CA ILE A 135 -1.12 14.50 -1.38
C ILE A 135 0.24 15.16 -1.59
N ARG A 136 0.59 15.54 -2.84
CA ARG A 136 1.84 16.26 -3.13
C ARG A 136 1.92 17.61 -2.42
N ALA A 137 0.80 18.32 -2.32
CA ALA A 137 0.74 19.58 -1.59
C ALA A 137 1.04 19.38 -0.08
N LEU A 138 0.53 18.29 0.52
CA LEU A 138 0.86 17.92 1.89
C LEU A 138 2.33 17.51 2.03
N MET A 139 2.83 16.64 1.14
CA MET A 139 4.24 16.20 1.17
C MET A 139 5.20 17.39 1.02
N ALA A 140 4.90 18.31 0.11
CA ALA A 140 5.71 19.52 -0.09
C ALA A 140 5.75 20.42 1.15
N GLU A 141 4.65 20.50 1.92
CA GLU A 141 4.57 21.29 3.15
C GLU A 141 5.58 20.81 4.21
N PHE A 142 5.78 19.51 4.30
CA PHE A 142 6.66 18.87 5.28
C PHE A 142 8.03 18.48 4.70
N ASN A 143 8.37 18.98 3.51
CA ASN A 143 9.65 18.69 2.88
C ASN A 143 10.83 19.09 3.77
N GLY A 144 11.83 18.20 3.86
CA GLY A 144 13.01 18.37 4.72
C GLY A 144 12.81 17.84 6.14
N MET A 145 11.66 17.27 6.45
CA MET A 145 11.44 16.57 7.71
C MET A 145 12.33 15.32 7.78
N ASN A 146 13.10 15.21 8.84
CA ASN A 146 13.96 14.04 9.10
C ASN A 146 13.28 13.11 10.13
N ASP A 147 12.07 12.66 9.80
CA ASP A 147 11.31 11.67 10.58
C ASP A 147 10.87 10.54 9.65
N GLU A 148 11.17 9.31 10.02
CA GLU A 148 10.96 8.14 9.19
C GLU A 148 9.56 7.52 9.36
N PHE A 149 8.72 8.05 10.27
CA PHE A 149 7.47 7.39 10.66
C PHE A 149 6.23 8.24 10.44
N LEU A 150 6.34 9.56 10.50
CA LEU A 150 5.20 10.45 10.26
C LEU A 150 4.92 10.57 8.76
N GLY A 151 3.67 10.28 8.38
CA GLY A 151 3.25 10.31 6.98
C GLY A 151 1.82 9.80 6.80
N LEU A 152 1.48 9.48 5.56
CA LEU A 152 0.17 8.98 5.16
C LEU A 152 0.23 7.46 4.99
N TRP A 153 -0.59 6.73 5.75
CA TRP A 153 -0.61 5.28 5.82
C TRP A 153 -1.94 4.71 5.33
N GLY A 154 -1.92 3.74 4.43
CA GLY A 154 -3.18 3.13 4.01
C GLY A 154 -3.11 2.27 2.76
N ALA A 155 -4.22 2.29 2.03
CA ALA A 155 -4.46 1.47 0.85
C ALA A 155 -4.67 2.33 -0.39
N PHE A 156 -4.12 1.86 -1.51
CA PHE A 156 -4.25 2.44 -2.84
C PHE A 156 -4.98 1.45 -3.74
N GLY A 157 -6.13 1.85 -4.26
CA GLY A 157 -7.01 1.01 -5.05
C GLY A 157 -6.51 0.79 -6.49
N PHE A 158 -6.87 -0.35 -7.06
CA PHE A 158 -6.52 -0.69 -8.43
C PHE A 158 -6.96 0.39 -9.43
N ASP A 159 -8.11 1.00 -9.21
CA ASP A 159 -8.71 1.98 -10.13
C ASP A 159 -7.93 3.31 -10.24
N LEU A 160 -6.95 3.55 -9.36
CA LEU A 160 -6.03 4.69 -9.53
C LEU A 160 -5.35 4.72 -10.91
N ILE A 161 -5.15 3.56 -11.54
CA ILE A 161 -4.52 3.52 -12.86
C ILE A 161 -5.33 4.25 -13.93
N TYR A 162 -6.65 4.26 -13.80
CA TYR A 162 -7.54 4.91 -14.75
C TYR A 162 -7.49 6.46 -14.71
N GLU A 163 -6.92 7.03 -13.66
CA GLU A 163 -6.61 8.46 -13.64
C GLU A 163 -5.46 8.82 -14.58
N PHE A 164 -4.53 7.89 -14.80
CA PHE A 164 -3.31 8.09 -15.58
C PHE A 164 -3.37 7.45 -16.97
N GLU A 165 -4.14 6.37 -17.11
CA GLU A 165 -4.37 5.66 -18.36
C GLU A 165 -5.81 5.81 -18.78
N GLN A 166 -6.06 6.67 -19.76
CA GLN A 166 -7.41 6.84 -20.31
C GLN A 166 -7.85 5.57 -21.03
N MET A 167 -8.83 4.89 -20.42
CA MET A 167 -9.44 3.67 -20.94
C MET A 167 -10.94 3.69 -20.69
N PRO A 168 -11.76 3.14 -21.61
CA PRO A 168 -13.17 2.97 -21.34
C PRO A 168 -13.38 1.97 -20.20
N LEU A 169 -14.26 2.31 -19.27
CA LEU A 169 -14.66 1.41 -18.17
C LEU A 169 -15.91 0.65 -18.58
N SER A 170 -15.88 -0.66 -18.46
CA SER A 170 -16.99 -1.58 -18.78
C SER A 170 -17.82 -1.91 -17.55
N MET A 171 -17.19 -1.91 -16.38
CA MET A 171 -17.84 -2.25 -15.11
C MET A 171 -18.32 -0.97 -14.39
N PRO A 172 -19.54 -0.98 -13.81
CA PRO A 172 -20.00 0.13 -12.98
C PRO A 172 -19.16 0.23 -11.70
N ARG A 173 -18.93 1.47 -11.25
CA ARG A 173 -18.27 1.77 -9.99
C ARG A 173 -19.29 2.27 -8.96
N THR A 174 -19.05 1.96 -7.71
CA THR A 174 -19.89 2.33 -6.56
C THR A 174 -19.08 3.18 -5.59
N GLU A 175 -19.70 3.73 -4.55
CA GLU A 175 -19.01 4.47 -3.50
C GLU A 175 -17.98 3.63 -2.71
N ASP A 176 -18.09 2.31 -2.80
CA ASP A 176 -17.12 1.38 -2.20
C ASP A 176 -15.83 1.25 -3.02
N ASP A 177 -15.83 1.64 -4.30
CA ASP A 177 -14.68 1.53 -5.19
C ASP A 177 -13.76 2.74 -5.03
N LYS A 178 -13.12 2.83 -3.86
CA LYS A 178 -12.24 3.93 -3.49
C LYS A 178 -10.93 3.88 -4.28
N LEU A 179 -10.44 5.06 -4.67
CA LEU A 179 -9.13 5.21 -5.29
C LEU A 179 -8.01 5.08 -4.25
N LEU A 180 -8.21 5.68 -3.08
CA LEU A 180 -7.33 5.50 -1.93
C LEU A 180 -8.08 5.72 -0.62
N HIS A 181 -7.52 5.14 0.45
CA HIS A 181 -7.98 5.35 1.82
C HIS A 181 -6.75 5.39 2.73
N LEU A 182 -6.43 6.58 3.21
CA LEU A 182 -5.22 6.84 3.99
C LEU A 182 -5.57 7.44 5.35
N TYR A 183 -4.71 7.21 6.32
CA TYR A 183 -4.71 7.89 7.61
C TYR A 183 -3.47 8.76 7.76
N LEU A 184 -3.60 9.88 8.46
CA LEU A 184 -2.50 10.61 9.06
C LEU A 184 -2.51 10.34 10.56
N PRO A 185 -1.73 9.38 11.06
CA PRO A 185 -1.64 9.10 12.48
C PRO A 185 -0.76 10.12 13.20
N ASP A 186 -1.10 10.46 14.42
CA ASP A 186 -0.31 11.29 15.33
C ASP A 186 0.26 10.48 16.52
N ARG A 187 -0.09 9.20 16.61
CA ARG A 187 0.36 8.25 17.61
C ARG A 187 0.73 6.96 16.90
N ILE A 188 2.02 6.65 16.82
CA ILE A 188 2.52 5.50 16.08
C ILE A 188 3.33 4.62 17.01
N MET A 189 2.98 3.35 17.09
CA MET A 189 3.81 2.34 17.73
C MET A 189 4.80 1.79 16.71
N VAL A 190 6.08 1.88 17.02
CA VAL A 190 7.19 1.39 16.22
C VAL A 190 7.92 0.30 16.99
N MET A 191 8.03 -0.87 16.40
CA MET A 191 8.65 -2.03 17.03
C MET A 191 9.84 -2.51 16.21
N ASP A 192 10.98 -2.65 16.86
CA ASP A 192 12.16 -3.30 16.30
C ASP A 192 12.20 -4.75 16.76
N ARG A 193 11.82 -5.67 15.88
CA ARG A 193 11.85 -7.12 16.18
C ARG A 193 13.24 -7.63 16.47
N ARG A 194 14.25 -7.10 15.82
CA ARG A 194 15.64 -7.55 15.98
C ARG A 194 16.20 -7.20 17.36
N LEU A 195 15.78 -6.07 17.91
CA LEU A 195 16.20 -5.60 19.22
C LEU A 195 15.18 -5.92 20.32
N GLU A 196 13.98 -6.43 19.95
CA GLU A 196 12.85 -6.66 20.85
C GLU A 196 12.50 -5.41 21.68
N VAL A 197 12.51 -4.26 21.03
CA VAL A 197 12.14 -2.98 21.64
C VAL A 197 10.96 -2.35 20.90
N ALA A 198 10.11 -1.67 21.66
CA ALA A 198 8.99 -0.94 21.11
C ALA A 198 8.91 0.47 21.69
N PHE A 199 8.49 1.41 20.85
CA PHE A 199 8.29 2.81 21.19
C PHE A 199 6.93 3.28 20.72
N ALA A 200 6.29 4.11 21.52
CA ALA A 200 5.18 4.94 21.09
C ALA A 200 5.75 6.32 20.72
N TYR A 201 5.58 6.73 19.47
CA TYR A 201 5.90 8.06 18.99
C TYR A 201 4.63 8.88 18.98
N GLU A 202 4.64 9.99 19.72
CA GLU A 202 3.51 10.89 19.86
C GLU A 202 3.87 12.24 19.24
N TYR A 203 3.09 12.67 18.26
CA TYR A 203 3.29 13.91 17.52
C TYR A 203 2.24 14.92 17.92
N GLU A 204 2.68 16.13 18.25
CA GLU A 204 1.83 17.29 18.51
C GLU A 204 2.07 18.37 17.47
N PHE A 205 0.98 18.95 17.01
CA PHE A 205 1.00 19.95 15.95
C PHE A 205 0.56 21.30 16.49
N THR A 206 1.30 22.34 16.16
CA THR A 206 0.97 23.72 16.56
C THR A 206 1.19 24.68 15.41
N ARG A 207 0.20 25.55 15.16
CA ARG A 207 0.32 26.65 14.22
C ARG A 207 -0.50 27.84 14.70
N ARG A 208 0.17 28.93 15.11
CA ARG A 208 -0.49 30.11 15.70
C ARG A 208 -1.32 29.73 16.93
N ALA A 209 -2.64 29.97 16.89
CA ALA A 209 -3.57 29.62 17.96
C ALA A 209 -4.14 28.20 17.87
N LEU A 210 -3.85 27.48 16.79
CA LEU A 210 -4.29 26.09 16.59
C LEU A 210 -3.23 25.15 17.20
N THR A 211 -3.65 24.19 17.99
CA THR A 211 -2.76 23.19 18.59
C THR A 211 -3.50 21.88 18.86
N THR A 212 -2.80 20.77 18.83
CA THR A 212 -3.29 19.47 19.28
C THR A 212 -2.88 19.15 20.71
N HIS A 213 -2.00 19.96 21.30
CA HIS A 213 -1.51 19.76 22.67
C HIS A 213 -2.64 19.64 23.70
N GLY A 214 -2.60 18.58 24.51
CA GLY A 214 -3.57 18.34 25.58
C GLY A 214 -4.96 17.90 25.11
N MET A 215 -5.13 17.54 23.84
CA MET A 215 -6.42 17.12 23.29
C MET A 215 -6.71 15.61 23.43
N GLY A 216 -6.05 14.97 24.35
CA GLY A 216 -6.26 13.56 24.69
C GLY A 216 -5.04 12.70 24.40
N GLU A 217 -5.00 11.58 25.07
CA GLU A 217 -3.93 10.59 24.94
C GLU A 217 -4.53 9.31 24.32
N THR A 218 -3.88 8.78 23.29
CA THR A 218 -4.16 7.43 22.85
C THR A 218 -3.39 6.48 23.75
N ALA A 219 -4.09 5.69 24.55
CA ALA A 219 -3.45 4.69 25.40
C ALA A 219 -3.01 3.49 24.55
N PHE A 220 -1.71 3.27 24.42
CA PHE A 220 -1.15 2.02 23.87
C PHE A 220 -1.03 0.91 24.95
N THR A 221 -1.68 1.10 26.08
CA THR A 221 -1.67 0.17 27.20
C THR A 221 -3.11 -0.18 27.58
N GLY A 222 -3.54 -1.34 27.18
CA GLY A 222 -4.82 -1.92 27.57
C GLY A 222 -4.63 -3.40 27.95
N VAL A 223 -5.57 -3.96 28.68
CA VAL A 223 -5.65 -5.40 28.85
C VAL A 223 -6.38 -5.94 27.63
N SER A 224 -5.65 -6.65 26.78
CA SER A 224 -6.26 -7.48 25.74
C SER A 224 -7.26 -8.41 26.42
N GLN A 225 -8.54 -8.34 26.05
CA GLN A 225 -9.49 -9.36 26.45
C GLN A 225 -9.44 -10.46 25.40
N PRO A 226 -9.04 -11.69 25.76
CA PRO A 226 -9.06 -12.79 24.82
C PRO A 226 -10.50 -13.00 24.37
N SER A 227 -10.79 -12.68 23.12
CA SER A 227 -12.03 -13.08 22.49
C SER A 227 -11.99 -14.60 22.30
N SER A 228 -13.03 -15.29 22.73
CA SER A 228 -13.15 -16.73 22.44
C SER A 228 -13.30 -16.88 20.92
N PRO A 229 -12.42 -17.64 20.26
CA PRO A 229 -12.48 -17.79 18.82
C PRO A 229 -13.72 -18.59 18.42
N ASN A 230 -14.77 -17.90 18.05
CA ASN A 230 -15.88 -18.52 17.34
C ASN A 230 -15.66 -18.34 15.83
N MET A 231 -14.76 -19.14 15.29
CA MET A 231 -14.37 -19.12 13.86
C MET A 231 -15.36 -19.87 12.95
N ALA A 232 -16.61 -19.99 13.37
CA ALA A 232 -17.61 -20.64 12.55
C ALA A 232 -17.99 -19.74 11.38
N SER A 233 -17.53 -20.10 10.19
CA SER A 233 -18.19 -19.71 8.94
C SER A 233 -19.30 -20.74 8.70
N ASP A 234 -20.54 -20.31 8.80
CA ASP A 234 -21.72 -21.13 8.48
C ASP A 234 -22.24 -20.86 7.06
N GLY A 235 -21.53 -20.02 6.31
CA GLY A 235 -21.91 -19.58 4.98
C GLY A 235 -21.35 -20.44 3.84
N ALA A 236 -22.18 -20.67 2.82
CA ALA A 236 -21.69 -21.20 1.58
C ALA A 236 -20.68 -20.24 0.94
N ILE A 237 -19.58 -20.77 0.41
CA ILE A 237 -18.64 -19.98 -0.40
C ILE A 237 -19.29 -19.72 -1.75
N THR A 238 -19.44 -18.46 -2.10
CA THR A 238 -19.91 -18.01 -3.42
C THR A 238 -18.75 -17.44 -4.23
N SER A 239 -18.90 -17.42 -5.53
CA SER A 239 -17.91 -16.82 -6.44
C SER A 239 -18.63 -15.97 -7.45
N ASP A 240 -17.96 -14.92 -7.93
CA ASP A 240 -18.47 -14.05 -8.99
C ASP A 240 -18.51 -14.71 -10.38
N HIS A 241 -17.82 -15.83 -10.55
CA HIS A 241 -17.82 -16.66 -11.77
C HIS A 241 -18.05 -18.14 -11.44
N SER A 242 -18.67 -18.87 -12.36
CA SER A 242 -18.55 -20.32 -12.36
C SER A 242 -17.14 -20.76 -12.80
N PRO A 243 -16.70 -21.99 -12.49
CA PRO A 243 -15.45 -22.51 -13.01
C PRO A 243 -15.39 -22.47 -14.55
N GLU A 244 -16.49 -22.81 -15.21
CA GLU A 244 -16.62 -22.87 -16.67
C GLU A 244 -16.50 -21.48 -17.29
N ASP A 245 -17.16 -20.46 -16.71
CA ASP A 245 -17.05 -19.06 -17.15
C ASP A 245 -15.62 -18.56 -17.02
N TYR A 246 -14.97 -18.86 -15.89
CA TYR A 246 -13.56 -18.45 -15.68
C TYR A 246 -12.62 -19.13 -16.68
N MET A 247 -12.78 -20.43 -16.93
CA MET A 247 -11.99 -21.14 -17.95
C MET A 247 -12.19 -20.54 -19.34
N GLY A 248 -13.43 -20.22 -19.73
CA GLY A 248 -13.72 -19.54 -21.00
C GLY A 248 -13.01 -18.18 -21.14
N LYS A 249 -12.91 -17.41 -20.05
CA LYS A 249 -12.18 -16.14 -20.02
C LYS A 249 -10.66 -16.36 -20.16
N VAL A 250 -10.12 -17.38 -19.51
CA VAL A 250 -8.71 -17.76 -19.66
C VAL A 250 -8.41 -18.17 -21.11
N ASP A 251 -9.29 -18.95 -21.75
CA ASP A 251 -9.10 -19.32 -23.16
C ASP A 251 -9.16 -18.09 -24.08
N GLY A 252 -10.07 -17.14 -23.82
CA GLY A 252 -10.08 -15.86 -24.50
C GLY A 252 -8.79 -15.04 -24.33
N ALA A 253 -8.21 -15.03 -23.12
CA ALA A 253 -6.93 -14.40 -22.85
C ALA A 253 -5.77 -15.08 -23.60
N ARG A 254 -5.75 -16.41 -23.63
CA ARG A 254 -4.76 -17.19 -24.42
C ARG A 254 -4.82 -16.88 -25.90
N GLU A 255 -5.99 -16.63 -26.45
CA GLU A 255 -6.13 -16.16 -27.83
C GLU A 255 -5.50 -14.80 -28.06
N ARG A 256 -5.66 -13.86 -27.10
CA ARG A 256 -5.00 -12.54 -27.16
C ARG A 256 -3.47 -12.66 -27.14
N ILE A 257 -2.93 -13.61 -26.37
CA ILE A 257 -1.49 -13.91 -26.37
C ILE A 257 -1.08 -14.45 -27.73
N ARG A 258 -1.86 -15.37 -28.32
CA ARG A 258 -1.54 -16.01 -29.60
C ARG A 258 -1.50 -15.05 -30.78
N VAL A 259 -2.39 -14.02 -30.78
CA VAL A 259 -2.40 -12.99 -31.81
C VAL A 259 -1.40 -11.86 -31.57
N GLY A 260 -0.68 -11.87 -30.44
CA GLY A 260 0.35 -10.91 -30.12
C GLY A 260 -0.14 -9.62 -29.48
N ASP A 261 -1.36 -9.57 -28.97
CA ASP A 261 -1.92 -8.40 -28.27
C ASP A 261 -1.22 -8.17 -26.91
N ILE A 262 -0.89 -9.25 -26.21
CA ILE A 262 -0.26 -9.25 -24.90
C ILE A 262 0.72 -10.41 -24.77
N PHE A 263 1.63 -10.32 -23.83
CA PHE A 263 2.50 -11.43 -23.40
C PHE A 263 1.90 -12.17 -22.21
N GLU A 264 1.25 -11.44 -21.33
CA GLU A 264 0.65 -11.95 -20.10
C GLU A 264 -0.57 -11.11 -19.71
N VAL A 265 -1.56 -11.76 -19.09
CA VAL A 265 -2.63 -11.10 -18.32
C VAL A 265 -3.00 -11.97 -17.13
N VAL A 266 -3.22 -11.34 -15.99
CA VAL A 266 -3.61 -12.01 -14.75
C VAL A 266 -5.08 -11.70 -14.46
N LEU A 267 -5.95 -12.68 -14.65
CA LEU A 267 -7.38 -12.56 -14.39
C LEU A 267 -7.68 -12.96 -12.94
N SER A 268 -8.53 -12.21 -12.27
CA SER A 268 -8.94 -12.49 -10.90
C SER A 268 -10.27 -13.22 -10.83
N ARG A 269 -10.50 -13.90 -9.71
CA ARG A 269 -11.76 -14.51 -9.34
C ARG A 269 -12.06 -14.21 -7.88
N LYS A 270 -13.22 -13.64 -7.62
CA LYS A 270 -13.63 -13.23 -6.30
C LYS A 270 -14.45 -14.30 -5.60
N TYR A 271 -14.08 -14.60 -4.36
CA TYR A 271 -14.84 -15.49 -3.50
C TYR A 271 -15.38 -14.73 -2.29
N GLN A 272 -16.56 -15.10 -1.85
CA GLN A 272 -17.24 -14.49 -0.70
C GLN A 272 -17.84 -15.58 0.19
N THR A 273 -17.73 -15.35 1.50
CA THR A 273 -18.40 -16.18 2.52
C THR A 273 -18.73 -15.30 3.73
N ALA A 274 -19.71 -15.73 4.52
CA ALA A 274 -20.01 -15.07 5.79
C ALA A 274 -18.89 -15.34 6.79
N TYR A 275 -18.52 -14.32 7.56
CA TYR A 275 -17.56 -14.41 8.65
C TYR A 275 -18.10 -13.64 9.86
N HIS A 276 -18.13 -14.28 11.03
CA HIS A 276 -18.72 -13.74 12.26
C HIS A 276 -17.71 -13.59 13.41
N GLY A 277 -16.44 -13.93 13.17
CA GLY A 277 -15.38 -13.79 14.16
C GLY A 277 -14.81 -12.37 14.22
N PRO A 278 -14.00 -12.05 15.25
CA PRO A 278 -13.29 -10.79 15.30
C PRO A 278 -12.20 -10.74 14.22
N PRO A 279 -12.03 -9.60 13.52
CA PRO A 279 -11.00 -9.45 12.48
C PRO A 279 -9.57 -9.76 12.95
N SER A 280 -9.25 -9.48 14.21
CA SER A 280 -7.95 -9.81 14.83
C SER A 280 -7.62 -11.30 14.80
N GLU A 281 -8.62 -12.18 14.98
CA GLU A 281 -8.43 -13.62 14.91
C GLU A 281 -8.16 -14.09 13.47
N MET A 282 -8.83 -13.48 12.50
CA MET A 282 -8.55 -13.71 11.07
C MET A 282 -7.09 -13.35 10.76
N PHE A 283 -6.64 -12.19 11.22
CA PHE A 283 -5.27 -11.74 11.03
C PHE A 283 -4.25 -12.69 11.67
N ARG A 284 -4.45 -13.06 12.94
CA ARG A 284 -3.58 -14.03 13.63
C ARG A 284 -3.57 -15.41 12.96
N LEU A 285 -4.73 -15.86 12.47
CA LEU A 285 -4.79 -17.11 11.71
C LEU A 285 -3.95 -17.02 10.44
N MET A 286 -4.11 -15.93 9.68
CA MET A 286 -3.34 -15.70 8.47
C MET A 286 -1.83 -15.69 8.75
N GLN A 287 -1.38 -14.99 9.78
CA GLN A 287 0.04 -14.98 10.20
C GLN A 287 0.57 -16.38 10.50
N ARG A 288 -0.24 -17.27 11.09
CA ARG A 288 0.18 -18.65 11.38
C ARG A 288 0.26 -19.54 10.16
N ILE A 289 -0.71 -19.44 9.25
CA ILE A 289 -0.81 -20.35 8.10
C ILE A 289 -0.06 -19.86 6.86
N ASN A 290 0.13 -18.57 6.74
CA ASN A 290 0.78 -17.93 5.59
C ASN A 290 1.65 -16.74 6.01
N PRO A 291 2.68 -16.95 6.85
CA PRO A 291 3.63 -15.89 7.18
C PRO A 291 4.27 -15.34 5.90
N SER A 292 4.23 -14.03 5.74
CA SER A 292 4.63 -13.31 4.54
C SER A 292 5.48 -12.09 4.87
N PRO A 293 6.30 -11.59 3.92
CA PRO A 293 7.12 -10.39 4.14
C PRO A 293 6.32 -9.14 4.50
N TYR A 294 5.10 -9.03 3.95
CA TYR A 294 4.20 -7.90 4.16
C TYR A 294 2.86 -8.41 4.64
N GLU A 295 2.61 -8.28 5.92
CA GLU A 295 1.34 -8.60 6.57
C GLU A 295 0.70 -7.30 7.03
N PHE A 296 -0.61 -7.17 6.83
CA PHE A 296 -1.31 -5.95 7.18
C PHE A 296 -2.73 -6.22 7.68
N PHE A 297 -3.13 -5.38 8.63
CA PHE A 297 -4.50 -5.27 9.11
C PHE A 297 -4.85 -3.79 9.21
N PHE A 298 -5.74 -3.32 8.34
CA PHE A 298 -6.35 -2.00 8.40
C PHE A 298 -7.79 -2.09 8.85
N GLN A 299 -8.15 -1.33 9.88
CA GLN A 299 -9.52 -1.07 10.29
C GLN A 299 -9.93 0.28 9.71
N PHE A 300 -10.67 0.26 8.61
CA PHE A 300 -11.35 1.43 8.06
C PHE A 300 -12.72 1.61 8.71
N ALA A 301 -13.48 2.63 8.30
CA ALA A 301 -14.77 2.93 8.92
C ALA A 301 -15.75 1.75 8.88
N ASN A 302 -16.00 1.24 7.68
CA ASN A 302 -17.02 0.23 7.40
C ASN A 302 -16.45 -1.06 6.79
N GLU A 303 -15.14 -1.16 6.70
CA GLU A 303 -14.46 -2.33 6.13
C GLU A 303 -13.13 -2.60 6.84
N GLN A 304 -12.73 -3.86 6.85
CA GLN A 304 -11.42 -4.31 7.30
C GLN A 304 -10.65 -4.84 6.09
N LEU A 305 -9.38 -4.47 6.02
CA LEU A 305 -8.48 -4.99 5.01
C LEU A 305 -7.37 -5.77 5.69
N ILE A 306 -7.44 -7.10 5.56
CA ILE A 306 -6.48 -8.04 6.13
C ILE A 306 -5.81 -8.77 4.98
N GLY A 307 -4.48 -8.80 4.98
CA GLY A 307 -3.78 -9.45 3.89
C GLY A 307 -2.34 -9.80 4.21
N ALA A 308 -1.78 -10.63 3.32
CA ALA A 308 -0.41 -11.07 3.31
C ALA A 308 0.12 -11.03 1.88
N SER A 309 1.19 -10.28 1.65
CA SER A 309 1.80 -10.12 0.33
C SER A 309 3.25 -10.62 0.35
N PRO A 310 3.67 -11.36 -0.67
CA PRO A 310 5.06 -11.75 -0.83
C PRO A 310 5.91 -10.64 -1.49
N GLU A 311 5.30 -9.65 -2.11
CA GLU A 311 5.95 -8.74 -3.04
C GLU A 311 6.12 -7.34 -2.48
N MET A 312 7.34 -6.81 -2.59
CA MET A 312 7.63 -5.39 -2.44
C MET A 312 7.29 -4.70 -3.75
N PHE A 313 6.25 -3.85 -3.74
CA PHE A 313 5.84 -3.13 -4.93
C PHE A 313 6.86 -2.04 -5.28
N VAL A 314 7.00 -1.02 -4.45
CA VAL A 314 8.00 0.04 -4.61
C VAL A 314 8.46 0.53 -3.24
N ARG A 315 9.78 0.64 -3.09
CA ARG A 315 10.41 1.31 -1.96
C ARG A 315 11.29 2.45 -2.44
N VAL A 316 11.17 3.60 -1.78
CA VAL A 316 12.00 4.78 -2.04
C VAL A 316 12.65 5.23 -0.75
N ASP A 317 13.96 5.40 -0.78
CA ASP A 317 14.76 5.95 0.31
C ASP A 317 15.76 6.96 -0.27
N GLY A 318 15.55 8.24 0.02
CA GLY A 318 16.26 9.32 -0.64
C GLY A 318 16.05 9.29 -2.16
N ASP A 319 17.14 9.13 -2.92
CA ASP A 319 17.08 8.99 -4.39
C ASP A 319 17.04 7.52 -4.86
N ARG A 320 17.08 6.56 -3.95
CA ARG A 320 17.09 5.13 -4.24
C ARG A 320 15.68 4.60 -4.44
N VAL A 321 15.42 4.00 -5.58
CA VAL A 321 14.15 3.35 -5.93
C VAL A 321 14.39 1.86 -6.09
N GLU A 322 13.67 1.06 -5.34
CA GLU A 322 13.77 -0.41 -5.34
C GLU A 322 12.41 -1.06 -5.60
N SER A 323 12.45 -2.21 -6.24
CA SER A 323 11.31 -3.12 -6.44
C SER A 323 11.83 -4.55 -6.51
N SER A 324 10.93 -5.49 -6.31
CA SER A 324 11.26 -6.92 -6.31
C SER A 324 10.23 -7.70 -7.12
N PRO A 325 10.28 -7.62 -8.47
CA PRO A 325 9.38 -8.41 -9.31
C PRO A 325 9.54 -9.90 -9.03
N ILE A 326 8.40 -10.55 -8.84
CA ILE A 326 8.25 -11.97 -8.53
C ILE A 326 7.65 -12.69 -9.73
N SER A 327 8.21 -13.83 -10.11
CA SER A 327 7.55 -14.80 -10.99
C SER A 327 8.19 -16.16 -10.85
N GLY A 328 7.45 -17.18 -11.25
CA GLY A 328 7.87 -18.56 -11.02
C GLY A 328 7.57 -19.03 -9.60
N THR A 329 6.85 -20.15 -9.51
CA THR A 329 6.36 -20.68 -8.24
C THR A 329 6.52 -22.18 -8.18
N ALA A 330 7.10 -22.69 -7.09
CA ALA A 330 7.11 -24.10 -6.78
C ALA A 330 6.57 -24.34 -5.36
N ARG A 331 5.73 -25.36 -5.20
CA ARG A 331 5.26 -25.76 -3.88
C ARG A 331 6.41 -26.35 -3.06
N ARG A 332 6.43 -26.12 -1.76
CA ARG A 332 7.35 -26.76 -0.82
C ARG A 332 7.19 -28.28 -0.82
N GLY A 333 8.30 -28.99 -0.68
CA GLY A 333 8.31 -30.43 -0.44
C GLY A 333 8.02 -30.79 1.02
N ASP A 334 7.81 -32.07 1.27
CA ASP A 334 7.58 -32.58 2.63
C ASP A 334 8.90 -32.73 3.43
N ASN A 335 10.04 -32.60 2.75
CA ASN A 335 11.38 -32.69 3.34
C ASN A 335 12.42 -31.88 2.51
N ALA A 336 13.60 -31.73 3.06
CA ALA A 336 14.68 -30.92 2.46
C ALA A 336 15.16 -31.46 1.08
N MET A 337 15.07 -32.75 0.84
CA MET A 337 15.48 -33.36 -0.43
C MET A 337 14.49 -32.95 -1.53
N GLU A 338 13.19 -33.08 -1.27
CA GLU A 338 12.14 -32.66 -2.19
C GLU A 338 12.18 -31.12 -2.39
N ASP A 339 12.44 -30.34 -1.36
CA ASP A 339 12.66 -28.91 -1.49
C ASP A 339 13.77 -28.61 -2.51
N ALA A 340 14.92 -29.31 -2.39
CA ALA A 340 16.04 -29.13 -3.31
C ALA A 340 15.71 -29.51 -4.75
N GLU A 341 14.96 -30.63 -4.95
CA GLU A 341 14.51 -31.06 -6.27
C GLU A 341 13.55 -30.04 -6.91
N ARG A 342 12.62 -29.48 -6.13
CA ARG A 342 11.66 -28.46 -6.60
C ARG A 342 12.33 -27.13 -6.91
N ILE A 343 13.31 -26.71 -6.10
CA ILE A 343 14.14 -25.55 -6.38
C ILE A 343 14.92 -25.74 -7.68
N LEU A 344 15.52 -26.91 -7.88
CA LEU A 344 16.25 -27.22 -9.11
C LEU A 344 15.33 -27.24 -10.33
N ALA A 345 14.13 -27.82 -10.19
CA ALA A 345 13.12 -27.82 -11.25
C ALA A 345 12.68 -26.39 -11.61
N LEU A 346 12.43 -25.55 -10.61
CA LEU A 346 12.07 -24.15 -10.80
C LEU A 346 13.21 -23.38 -11.49
N TYR A 347 14.44 -23.62 -11.09
CA TYR A 347 15.61 -22.97 -11.68
C TYR A 347 15.84 -23.37 -13.15
N ASN A 348 15.52 -24.59 -13.52
CA ASN A 348 15.64 -25.11 -14.88
C ASN A 348 14.38 -24.88 -15.73
N SER A 349 13.33 -24.29 -15.18
CA SER A 349 12.11 -23.95 -15.92
C SER A 349 12.34 -22.77 -16.84
N TRP A 350 12.34 -23.03 -18.14
CA TRP A 350 12.42 -21.99 -19.15
C TRP A 350 11.20 -21.05 -19.11
N LYS A 351 10.01 -21.59 -18.84
CA LYS A 351 8.78 -20.81 -18.70
C LYS A 351 8.92 -19.77 -17.60
N ASP A 352 9.30 -20.19 -16.37
CA ASP A 352 9.41 -19.31 -15.23
C ASP A 352 10.54 -18.26 -15.41
N GLU A 353 11.62 -18.63 -16.11
CA GLU A 353 12.66 -17.68 -16.46
C GLU A 353 12.20 -16.59 -17.42
N VAL A 354 11.42 -16.95 -18.44
CA VAL A 354 10.89 -15.99 -19.41
C VAL A 354 9.87 -15.06 -18.76
N GLU A 355 8.98 -15.59 -17.93
CA GLU A 355 7.99 -14.79 -17.19
C GLU A 355 8.67 -13.77 -16.28
N LEU A 356 9.63 -14.18 -15.43
CA LEU A 356 10.35 -13.25 -14.56
C LEU A 356 11.17 -12.23 -15.36
N THR A 357 11.81 -12.65 -16.46
CA THR A 357 12.56 -11.73 -17.33
C THR A 357 11.65 -10.64 -17.90
N MET A 358 10.44 -10.99 -18.31
CA MET A 358 9.44 -10.04 -18.79
C MET A 358 9.01 -9.06 -17.69
N CYS A 359 8.68 -9.57 -16.48
CA CYS A 359 8.32 -8.72 -15.35
C CYS A 359 9.45 -7.73 -15.01
N THR A 360 10.69 -8.21 -14.99
CA THR A 360 11.88 -7.40 -14.72
C THR A 360 12.14 -6.36 -15.82
N ASP A 361 11.88 -6.69 -17.08
CA ASP A 361 12.05 -5.73 -18.18
C ASP A 361 11.01 -4.60 -18.12
N VAL A 362 9.76 -4.93 -17.78
CA VAL A 362 8.72 -3.91 -17.54
C VAL A 362 9.08 -3.02 -16.35
N ASP A 363 9.53 -3.61 -15.24
CA ASP A 363 9.98 -2.86 -14.05
C ASP A 363 11.15 -1.91 -14.37
N ARG A 364 12.12 -2.37 -15.14
CA ARG A 364 13.23 -1.51 -15.64
C ARG A 364 12.72 -0.38 -16.52
N ASN A 365 11.72 -0.64 -17.35
CA ASN A 365 11.09 0.38 -18.17
C ASN A 365 10.37 1.42 -17.31
N ASP A 366 9.63 1.01 -16.28
CA ASP A 366 8.98 1.91 -15.33
C ASP A 366 9.99 2.81 -14.61
N LYS A 367 11.12 2.25 -14.13
CA LYS A 367 12.23 3.00 -13.54
C LYS A 367 12.90 3.95 -14.53
N SER A 368 12.97 3.60 -15.82
CA SER A 368 13.62 4.43 -16.83
C SER A 368 12.96 5.80 -17.01
N ARG A 369 11.68 5.91 -16.67
CA ARG A 369 10.90 7.16 -16.72
C ARG A 369 11.36 8.18 -15.68
N ILE A 370 11.87 7.72 -14.55
CA ILE A 370 12.17 8.55 -13.37
C ILE A 370 13.62 8.49 -12.90
N CYS A 371 14.38 7.47 -13.31
CA CYS A 371 15.76 7.28 -12.87
C CYS A 371 16.77 7.90 -13.84
N ARG A 372 17.94 8.20 -13.31
CA ARG A 372 19.10 8.65 -14.11
C ARG A 372 19.56 7.56 -15.05
N PRO A 373 19.85 7.86 -16.32
CA PRO A 373 20.39 6.87 -17.27
C PRO A 373 21.62 6.14 -16.71
N GLY A 374 21.68 4.82 -16.90
CA GLY A 374 22.80 3.99 -16.45
C GLY A 374 22.82 3.64 -14.96
N THR A 375 21.80 4.09 -14.17
CA THR A 375 21.75 3.80 -12.74
C THR A 375 20.87 2.61 -12.38
N ILE A 376 20.06 2.13 -13.34
CA ILE A 376 19.18 0.98 -13.11
C ILE A 376 20.03 -0.29 -13.12
N LYS A 377 19.99 -1.03 -12.02
CA LYS A 377 20.78 -2.23 -11.79
C LYS A 377 19.91 -3.38 -11.33
N LEU A 378 20.23 -4.55 -11.83
CA LEU A 378 19.73 -5.81 -11.34
C LEU A 378 20.68 -6.31 -10.24
N LEU A 379 20.28 -6.19 -8.98
CA LEU A 379 21.11 -6.54 -7.83
C LEU A 379 21.17 -8.06 -7.59
N ALA A 380 20.04 -8.73 -7.80
CA ALA A 380 19.94 -10.18 -7.76
C ALA A 380 19.01 -10.63 -8.87
N ARG A 381 19.35 -11.75 -9.52
CA ARG A 381 18.53 -12.35 -10.56
C ARG A 381 18.14 -13.77 -10.16
N ARG A 382 16.85 -14.07 -10.27
CA ARG A 382 16.26 -15.37 -9.97
C ARG A 382 16.65 -15.88 -8.58
N ALA A 383 16.74 -14.97 -7.61
CA ALA A 383 16.96 -15.37 -6.23
C ALA A 383 15.79 -16.27 -5.79
N ILE A 384 16.12 -17.39 -5.17
CA ILE A 384 15.08 -18.28 -4.60
C ILE A 384 14.71 -17.73 -3.22
N GLU A 385 13.48 -17.28 -3.11
CA GLU A 385 12.90 -16.88 -1.84
C GLU A 385 11.97 -17.96 -1.30
N ARG A 386 12.08 -18.20 0.01
CA ARG A 386 11.33 -19.24 0.71
C ARG A 386 10.18 -18.61 1.49
N TYR A 387 8.97 -19.06 1.17
CA TYR A 387 7.74 -18.69 1.89
C TYR A 387 7.17 -19.90 2.64
N ALA A 388 6.08 -19.72 3.37
CA ALA A 388 5.49 -20.79 4.20
C ALA A 388 5.22 -22.08 3.43
N GLY A 389 4.57 -21.99 2.28
CA GLY A 389 4.18 -23.14 1.46
C GLY A 389 4.80 -23.17 0.07
N LEU A 390 5.64 -22.20 -0.29
CA LEU A 390 6.07 -21.96 -1.66
C LEU A 390 7.54 -21.55 -1.72
N PHE A 391 8.14 -21.74 -2.92
CA PHE A 391 9.32 -21.04 -3.39
C PHE A 391 8.94 -20.13 -4.54
N HIS A 392 9.49 -18.93 -4.57
CA HIS A 392 9.43 -18.04 -5.71
C HIS A 392 10.82 -17.73 -6.24
N THR A 393 10.89 -17.39 -7.54
CA THR A 393 12.05 -16.68 -8.09
C THR A 393 11.77 -15.19 -8.08
N VAL A 394 12.73 -14.42 -7.57
CA VAL A 394 12.61 -12.98 -7.37
C VAL A 394 13.83 -12.27 -7.96
N ASP A 395 13.59 -11.21 -8.71
CA ASP A 395 14.64 -10.29 -9.13
C ASP A 395 14.63 -9.06 -8.21
N HIS A 396 15.80 -8.46 -7.97
CA HIS A 396 15.93 -7.21 -7.24
C HIS A 396 16.47 -6.14 -8.15
N VAL A 397 15.67 -5.09 -8.34
CA VAL A 397 15.97 -3.99 -9.25
C VAL A 397 16.06 -2.69 -8.48
N GLU A 398 17.18 -2.00 -8.62
CA GLU A 398 17.45 -0.69 -8.04
C GLU A 398 17.65 0.35 -9.13
N GLY A 399 17.26 1.59 -8.85
CA GLY A 399 17.58 2.75 -9.66
C GLY A 399 17.84 3.99 -8.80
N ARG A 400 18.43 5.04 -9.41
CA ARG A 400 18.63 6.33 -8.74
C ARG A 400 17.79 7.39 -9.42
N MET A 401 16.85 8.00 -8.69
CA MET A 401 15.96 9.03 -9.20
C MET A 401 16.72 10.21 -9.80
N ARG A 402 16.16 10.78 -10.85
CA ARG A 402 16.60 12.05 -11.40
C ARG A 402 16.20 13.19 -10.48
N GLU A 403 16.96 14.27 -10.52
CA GLU A 403 16.59 15.51 -9.86
C GLU A 403 15.19 15.98 -10.31
N GLY A 404 14.42 16.47 -9.35
CA GLY A 404 13.07 16.95 -9.58
C GLY A 404 11.98 15.86 -9.59
N PHE A 405 12.31 14.57 -9.47
CA PHE A 405 11.35 13.49 -9.21
C PHE A 405 11.33 13.13 -7.72
N ASP A 406 10.19 12.60 -7.25
CA ASP A 406 9.96 12.24 -5.86
C ASP A 406 9.43 10.81 -5.69
N GLY A 407 9.18 10.41 -4.45
CA GLY A 407 8.67 9.08 -4.12
C GLY A 407 7.28 8.81 -4.72
N ILE A 408 6.45 9.83 -4.88
CA ILE A 408 5.14 9.68 -5.53
C ILE A 408 5.32 9.42 -7.02
N ASP A 409 6.29 10.08 -7.69
CA ASP A 409 6.60 9.78 -9.09
C ASP A 409 7.05 8.32 -9.25
N ALA A 410 7.85 7.80 -8.30
CA ALA A 410 8.25 6.41 -8.30
C ALA A 410 7.05 5.48 -8.13
N PHE A 411 6.17 5.73 -7.16
CA PHE A 411 4.96 4.96 -6.98
C PHE A 411 4.09 4.94 -8.24
N LEU A 412 3.80 6.11 -8.81
CA LEU A 412 2.93 6.25 -9.98
C LEU A 412 3.51 5.64 -11.25
N SER A 413 4.83 5.73 -11.46
CA SER A 413 5.48 5.15 -12.63
C SER A 413 5.42 3.62 -12.65
N HIS A 414 5.33 2.97 -11.48
CA HIS A 414 5.28 1.51 -11.35
C HIS A 414 3.87 0.92 -11.34
N MET A 415 2.80 1.74 -11.23
CA MET A 415 1.42 1.22 -11.16
C MET A 415 1.06 0.35 -12.37
N TRP A 416 0.52 -0.84 -12.22
CA TRP A 416 0.56 -1.74 -11.05
C TRP A 416 1.54 -2.86 -11.36
N ALA A 417 1.83 -3.70 -10.36
CA ALA A 417 2.74 -4.83 -10.53
C ALA A 417 2.29 -5.74 -11.70
N VAL A 418 3.23 -6.10 -12.57
CA VAL A 418 2.95 -6.96 -13.74
C VAL A 418 2.44 -8.32 -13.29
N THR A 419 2.96 -8.83 -12.19
CA THR A 419 2.55 -10.07 -11.52
C THR A 419 1.06 -10.14 -11.19
N LEU A 420 0.38 -8.99 -11.11
CA LEU A 420 -1.06 -8.89 -10.83
C LEU A 420 -1.87 -8.30 -11.99
N THR A 421 -1.20 -7.81 -13.04
CA THR A 421 -1.84 -7.20 -14.21
C THR A 421 -1.49 -7.90 -15.50
N GLY A 422 -0.24 -7.83 -15.91
CA GLY A 422 0.27 -8.39 -17.15
C GLY A 422 1.06 -7.39 -17.99
N ALA A 423 1.48 -7.81 -19.17
CA ALA A 423 2.33 -7.04 -20.08
C ALA A 423 1.86 -7.14 -21.53
N PRO A 424 1.84 -6.03 -22.32
CA PRO A 424 2.06 -4.63 -21.91
C PRO A 424 0.97 -4.13 -20.95
N LYS A 425 1.32 -3.40 -19.89
CA LYS A 425 0.44 -3.01 -18.76
C LYS A 425 -0.90 -2.44 -19.23
N ARG A 426 -0.89 -1.40 -20.06
CA ARG A 426 -2.11 -0.72 -20.53
C ARG A 426 -3.08 -1.70 -21.19
N LYS A 427 -2.58 -2.60 -22.05
CA LYS A 427 -3.41 -3.57 -22.77
C LYS A 427 -3.95 -4.64 -21.83
N ALA A 428 -3.12 -5.12 -20.91
CA ALA A 428 -3.53 -6.09 -19.91
C ALA A 428 -4.62 -5.53 -18.99
N VAL A 429 -4.46 -4.30 -18.49
CA VAL A 429 -5.47 -3.61 -17.66
C VAL A 429 -6.79 -3.41 -18.42
N GLN A 430 -6.76 -3.07 -19.72
CA GLN A 430 -7.98 -2.99 -20.53
C GLN A 430 -8.66 -4.35 -20.65
N ILE A 431 -7.91 -5.43 -20.87
CA ILE A 431 -8.47 -6.79 -20.94
C ILE A 431 -9.08 -7.20 -19.59
N ILE A 432 -8.43 -6.85 -18.48
CA ILE A 432 -8.97 -7.08 -17.13
C ILE A 432 -10.32 -6.39 -16.99
N GLU A 433 -10.42 -5.11 -17.35
CA GLU A 433 -11.66 -4.33 -17.29
C GLU A 433 -12.76 -4.88 -18.19
N ASP A 434 -12.39 -5.37 -19.38
CA ASP A 434 -13.35 -5.93 -20.35
C ASP A 434 -13.86 -7.32 -19.96
N VAL A 435 -13.09 -8.09 -19.18
CA VAL A 435 -13.31 -9.52 -18.96
C VAL A 435 -13.79 -9.85 -17.55
N GLU A 436 -13.29 -9.15 -16.53
CA GLU A 436 -13.74 -9.35 -15.15
C GLU A 436 -15.17 -8.84 -14.97
N VAL A 437 -15.87 -9.32 -13.96
CA VAL A 437 -17.30 -8.99 -13.73
C VAL A 437 -17.52 -8.13 -12.50
N SER A 438 -16.47 -7.92 -11.73
CA SER A 438 -16.50 -7.07 -10.54
C SER A 438 -15.21 -6.26 -10.41
N PRO A 439 -15.28 -4.98 -9.99
CA PRO A 439 -14.09 -4.17 -9.75
C PRO A 439 -13.14 -4.82 -8.75
N ARG A 440 -11.84 -4.66 -8.97
CA ARG A 440 -10.80 -5.22 -8.10
C ARG A 440 -10.70 -4.56 -6.74
N ARG A 441 -11.10 -3.29 -6.64
CA ARG A 441 -11.00 -2.49 -5.41
C ARG A 441 -9.55 -2.42 -4.92
N TRP A 442 -9.23 -3.08 -3.79
CA TRP A 442 -7.88 -3.11 -3.23
C TRP A 442 -6.97 -4.17 -3.86
N TYR A 443 -7.56 -5.21 -4.49
CA TYR A 443 -6.77 -6.27 -5.10
C TYR A 443 -6.01 -5.77 -6.33
N GLY A 444 -4.71 -6.04 -6.35
CA GLY A 444 -3.81 -5.56 -7.41
C GLY A 444 -3.43 -4.08 -7.31
N GLY A 445 -3.89 -3.38 -6.25
CA GLY A 445 -3.39 -2.09 -5.83
C GLY A 445 -2.19 -2.24 -4.89
N ALA A 446 -2.00 -1.28 -3.96
CA ALA A 446 -0.91 -1.31 -3.00
C ALA A 446 -1.35 -0.95 -1.57
N ILE A 447 -0.58 -1.43 -0.60
CA ILE A 447 -0.69 -1.08 0.82
C ILE A 447 0.64 -0.51 1.26
N GLY A 448 0.62 0.52 2.09
CA GLY A 448 1.85 1.05 2.65
C GLY A 448 1.76 2.49 3.11
N ALA A 449 2.87 3.21 2.98
CA ALA A 449 2.99 4.55 3.49
C ALA A 449 3.80 5.49 2.58
N LEU A 450 3.38 6.75 2.59
CA LEU A 450 4.07 7.90 2.03
C LEU A 450 4.54 8.77 3.19
N MET A 451 5.81 8.68 3.55
CA MET A 451 6.37 9.43 4.68
C MET A 451 6.68 10.87 4.29
N PHE A 452 6.50 11.80 5.21
CA PHE A 452 6.83 13.21 4.96
C PHE A 452 8.33 13.46 4.75
N SER A 453 9.18 12.53 5.15
CA SER A 453 10.61 12.52 4.77
C SER A 453 10.86 12.28 3.27
N GLY A 454 9.83 11.90 2.51
CA GLY A 454 9.94 11.48 1.11
C GLY A 454 10.12 9.98 0.90
N THR A 455 10.28 9.21 1.99
CA THR A 455 10.33 7.74 1.94
C THR A 455 8.98 7.18 1.51
N VAL A 456 9.00 6.18 0.63
CA VAL A 456 7.83 5.40 0.22
C VAL A 456 8.11 3.95 0.50
N ASN A 457 7.14 3.26 1.09
CA ASN A 457 7.23 1.84 1.36
C ASN A 457 5.86 1.17 1.11
N THR A 458 5.78 0.43 0.00
CA THR A 458 4.53 -0.18 -0.46
C THR A 458 4.74 -1.59 -0.99
#